data_265442b01c39abd5d91a0942cd11e2b3
#
_entry.id   265442b01c39abd5d91a0942cd11e2b3
#
_cell.length_a   1.000
_cell.length_b   1.000
_cell.length_c   1.000
_cell.angle_alpha   90.00
_cell.angle_beta   90.00
_cell.angle_gamma   90.00
#
_symmetry.space_group_name_H-M   'P 1'
#
loop_
_entity.id
_entity.type
_entity.pdbx_description
1 polymer ?
#
loop_
_entity_poly.entity_id
_entity_poly.type
_entity_poly.pdbx_seq_one_letter_code
_entity_poly.pdbx_strand_id
1 'polypeptide(L)'
;LPASQFARAKELEAKAFRKILRTLKSNFDHVLIDAPAGIERSLRGLLSNEINECVLVCTPDDVCIRNAERTASVMRKKGLTAQRVIVNRLNPDYIRRGEMYAAQTVALTLDMPLLGEIPEDAEIYRALLHHQSVMEGESEGRNAIARIALRMTTDEDVPLPEYGQKRTLFQRLFQRRKKGDEKHVR
;
A
#
# COMPACT_ATOMS: atom_id res chain seq x y z
N LEU A 1 -16.88 9.06 1.38
CA LEU A 1 -17.62 10.24 0.93
C LEU A 1 -16.71 11.04 0.00
N PRO A 2 -17.07 11.25 -1.28
CA PRO A 2 -16.29 12.10 -2.16
C PRO A 2 -16.35 13.55 -1.66
N ALA A 3 -15.17 14.15 -1.46
CA ALA A 3 -15.09 15.58 -1.19
C ALA A 3 -15.39 16.36 -2.48
N SER A 4 -16.05 17.53 -2.35
CA SER A 4 -16.23 18.41 -3.49
C SER A 4 -14.88 18.77 -4.13
N GLN A 5 -14.74 18.55 -5.42
CA GLN A 5 -13.51 18.90 -6.17
C GLN A 5 -13.22 20.42 -6.16
N PHE A 6 -14.18 21.24 -5.77
CA PHE A 6 -14.10 22.69 -5.69
C PHE A 6 -13.87 23.23 -4.27
N ALA A 7 -13.97 22.39 -3.24
CA ALA A 7 -13.65 22.80 -1.88
C ALA A 7 -12.14 22.91 -1.71
N ARG A 8 -11.64 24.11 -1.47
CA ARG A 8 -10.21 24.30 -1.12
C ARG A 8 -9.92 23.57 0.17
N ALA A 9 -8.84 22.80 0.22
CA ALA A 9 -8.40 22.01 1.40
C ALA A 9 -8.22 22.81 2.71
N LYS A 10 -8.31 24.13 2.64
CA LYS A 10 -8.28 25.06 3.77
C LYS A 10 -9.60 25.18 4.53
N GLU A 11 -10.71 24.72 3.98
CA GLU A 11 -12.06 25.00 4.51
C GLU A 11 -12.60 23.92 5.45
N LEU A 12 -11.94 22.75 5.53
CA LEU A 12 -12.28 21.78 6.56
C LEU A 12 -11.64 22.22 7.89
N GLU A 13 -12.43 22.84 8.73
CA GLU A 13 -12.00 23.08 10.12
C GLU A 13 -11.60 21.76 10.76
N ALA A 14 -10.44 21.71 11.39
CA ALA A 14 -9.91 20.50 12.03
C ALA A 14 -10.90 19.88 13.05
N LYS A 15 -11.79 20.69 13.64
CA LYS A 15 -12.89 20.23 14.51
C LYS A 15 -13.96 19.46 13.75
N ALA A 16 -14.37 19.96 12.58
CA ALA A 16 -15.39 19.30 11.75
C ALA A 16 -14.87 17.96 11.23
N PHE A 17 -13.63 17.93 10.77
CA PHE A 17 -12.97 16.70 10.32
C PHE A 17 -12.90 15.64 11.43
N ARG A 18 -12.44 16.02 12.63
CA ARG A 18 -12.42 15.10 13.79
C ARG A 18 -13.80 14.57 14.15
N LYS A 19 -14.83 15.41 14.10
CA LYS A 19 -16.21 14.97 14.34
C LYS A 19 -16.66 13.93 13.31
N ILE A 20 -16.38 14.18 12.02
CA ILE A 20 -16.67 13.23 10.94
C ILE A 20 -15.96 11.90 11.19
N LEU A 21 -14.65 11.93 11.49
CA LEU A 21 -13.88 10.71 11.75
C LEU A 21 -14.46 9.90 12.93
N ARG A 22 -14.81 10.54 14.04
CA ARG A 22 -15.43 9.87 15.18
C ARG A 22 -16.74 9.20 14.80
N THR A 23 -17.59 9.89 14.04
CA THR A 23 -18.85 9.32 13.56
C THR A 23 -18.59 8.13 12.62
N LEU A 24 -17.61 8.22 11.71
CA LEU A 24 -17.27 7.11 10.84
C LEU A 24 -16.73 5.91 11.62
N LYS A 25 -15.82 6.13 12.56
CA LYS A 25 -15.25 5.08 13.43
C LYS A 25 -16.27 4.38 14.33
N SER A 26 -17.38 5.03 14.69
CA SER A 26 -18.45 4.39 15.45
C SER A 26 -19.41 3.54 14.61
N ASN A 27 -19.34 3.65 13.28
CA ASN A 27 -20.25 2.97 12.36
C ASN A 27 -19.58 2.01 11.38
N PHE A 28 -18.23 2.03 11.29
CA PHE A 28 -17.48 1.21 10.35
C PHE A 28 -16.26 0.61 11.04
N ASP A 29 -15.97 -0.65 10.74
CA ASP A 29 -14.80 -1.36 11.26
C ASP A 29 -13.49 -0.77 10.71
N HIS A 30 -13.51 -0.32 9.46
CA HIS A 30 -12.37 0.28 8.77
C HIS A 30 -12.75 1.60 8.11
N VAL A 31 -11.95 2.63 8.34
CA VAL A 31 -12.08 3.95 7.70
C VAL A 31 -10.79 4.29 6.99
N LEU A 32 -10.84 4.36 5.65
CA LEU A 32 -9.72 4.75 4.81
C LEU A 32 -9.85 6.22 4.40
N ILE A 33 -8.76 6.97 4.57
CA ILE A 33 -8.68 8.37 4.19
C ILE A 33 -7.72 8.46 3.01
N ASP A 34 -8.28 8.75 1.82
CA ASP A 34 -7.46 9.08 0.66
C ASP A 34 -6.94 10.51 0.80
N ALA A 35 -5.64 10.61 1.00
CA ALA A 35 -4.97 11.89 1.26
C ALA A 35 -4.27 12.39 0.00
N PRO A 36 -4.39 13.70 -0.32
CA PRO A 36 -3.70 14.26 -1.47
C PRO A 36 -2.19 14.17 -1.33
N ALA A 37 -1.48 14.02 -2.45
CA ALA A 37 -0.04 14.10 -2.48
C ALA A 37 0.45 15.49 -2.01
N GLY A 38 1.57 15.52 -1.28
CA GLY A 38 2.13 16.80 -0.80
C GLY A 38 1.61 17.24 0.55
N ILE A 39 2.03 16.54 1.56
CA ILE A 39 1.59 16.59 2.96
C ILE A 39 1.77 17.92 3.67
N GLU A 40 2.67 18.78 3.25
CA GLU A 40 3.12 19.89 4.10
C GLU A 40 2.04 20.91 4.48
N ARG A 41 1.00 21.07 3.67
CA ARG A 41 -0.04 22.08 3.92
C ARG A 41 -1.44 21.54 4.21
N SER A 42 -1.86 20.50 3.53
CA SER A 42 -3.23 19.97 3.67
C SER A 42 -3.38 19.00 4.82
N LEU A 43 -2.38 18.17 5.11
CA LEU A 43 -2.48 17.17 6.18
C LEU A 43 -2.20 17.71 7.59
N ARG A 44 -1.55 18.86 7.75
CA ARG A 44 -1.33 19.43 9.09
C ARG A 44 -2.62 19.66 9.88
N GLY A 45 -3.72 19.95 9.18
CA GLY A 45 -5.04 20.08 9.79
C GLY A 45 -5.80 18.76 9.96
N LEU A 46 -5.42 17.74 9.18
CA LEU A 46 -6.08 16.43 9.17
C LEU A 46 -5.46 15.46 10.18
N LEU A 47 -4.17 15.63 10.52
CA LEU A 47 -3.49 14.81 11.53
C LEU A 47 -4.12 15.05 12.89
N SER A 48 -4.88 14.08 13.35
CA SER A 48 -5.53 14.07 14.65
C SER A 48 -5.27 12.74 15.33
N ASN A 49 -5.46 12.70 16.65
CA ASN A 49 -5.37 11.46 17.43
C ASN A 49 -6.42 10.41 17.02
N GLU A 50 -7.30 10.75 16.09
CA GLU A 50 -8.27 9.82 15.54
C GLU A 50 -7.69 8.92 14.42
N ILE A 51 -6.51 9.26 13.88
CA ILE A 51 -5.84 8.45 12.86
C ILE A 51 -4.96 7.43 13.57
N ASN A 52 -5.19 6.16 13.28
CA ASN A 52 -4.47 5.07 13.91
C ASN A 52 -3.16 4.73 13.17
N GLU A 53 -3.18 4.81 11.85
CA GLU A 53 -2.07 4.38 11.01
C GLU A 53 -1.94 5.23 9.74
N CYS A 54 -0.74 5.33 9.21
CA CYS A 54 -0.44 5.89 7.90
C CYS A 54 0.16 4.81 7.00
N VAL A 55 -0.43 4.64 5.82
CA VAL A 55 0.14 3.81 4.77
C VAL A 55 0.70 4.71 3.68
N LEU A 56 2.01 4.63 3.47
CA LEU A 56 2.68 5.35 2.39
C LEU A 56 2.73 4.46 1.14
N VAL A 57 2.32 5.01 0.01
CA VAL A 57 2.43 4.34 -1.28
C VAL A 57 3.49 5.04 -2.10
N CYS A 58 4.54 4.33 -2.49
CA CYS A 58 5.63 4.89 -3.30
C CYS A 58 6.03 3.94 -4.43
N THR A 59 6.63 4.49 -5.47
CA THR A 59 7.33 3.76 -6.52
C THR A 59 8.79 3.56 -6.14
N PRO A 60 9.47 2.52 -6.65
CA PRO A 60 10.85 2.18 -6.27
C PRO A 60 11.89 3.04 -6.99
N ASP A 61 11.73 4.35 -6.95
CA ASP A 61 12.66 5.34 -7.51
C ASP A 61 13.10 6.36 -6.44
N ASP A 62 14.29 6.93 -6.62
CA ASP A 62 14.92 7.81 -5.64
C ASP A 62 14.10 9.04 -5.29
N VAL A 63 13.33 9.58 -6.24
CA VAL A 63 12.54 10.80 -6.02
C VAL A 63 11.35 10.47 -5.13
N CYS A 64 10.66 9.38 -5.43
CA CYS A 64 9.51 8.94 -4.67
C CYS A 64 9.90 8.48 -3.27
N ILE A 65 11.01 7.74 -3.13
CA ILE A 65 11.55 7.29 -1.83
C ILE A 65 11.90 8.49 -0.95
N ARG A 66 12.60 9.51 -1.47
CA ARG A 66 12.92 10.74 -0.72
C ARG A 66 11.66 11.51 -0.29
N ASN A 67 10.65 11.56 -1.14
CA ASN A 67 9.39 12.19 -0.79
C ASN A 67 8.63 11.40 0.29
N ALA A 68 8.65 10.07 0.22
CA ALA A 68 8.08 9.19 1.23
C ALA A 68 8.78 9.36 2.58
N GLU A 69 10.12 9.41 2.61
CA GLU A 69 10.92 9.64 3.82
C GLU A 69 10.57 10.99 4.49
N ARG A 70 10.52 12.07 3.69
CA ARG A 70 10.13 13.39 4.18
C ARG A 70 8.72 13.36 4.77
N THR A 71 7.80 12.70 4.10
CA THR A 71 6.41 12.51 4.52
C THR A 71 6.35 11.78 5.86
N ALA A 72 7.02 10.63 5.94
CA ALA A 72 7.11 9.82 7.15
C ALA A 72 7.64 10.61 8.35
N SER A 73 8.71 11.39 8.13
CA SER A 73 9.30 12.23 9.15
C SER A 73 8.30 13.28 9.69
N VAL A 74 7.53 13.92 8.79
CA VAL A 74 6.50 14.89 9.19
C VAL A 74 5.40 14.22 10.01
N MET A 75 4.96 13.01 9.61
CA MET A 75 3.94 12.24 10.31
C MET A 75 4.41 11.83 11.71
N ARG A 76 5.64 11.30 11.83
CA ARG A 76 6.24 10.94 13.14
C ARG A 76 6.31 12.14 14.08
N LYS A 77 6.75 13.31 13.59
CA LYS A 77 6.79 14.56 14.38
C LYS A 77 5.41 15.01 14.85
N LYS A 78 4.34 14.55 14.23
CA LYS A 78 2.94 14.81 14.61
C LYS A 78 2.32 13.72 15.47
N GLY A 79 3.11 12.74 15.91
CA GLY A 79 2.67 11.66 16.78
C GLY A 79 2.10 10.45 16.07
N LEU A 80 2.04 10.44 14.72
CA LEU A 80 1.62 9.29 13.95
C LEU A 80 2.82 8.39 13.66
N THR A 81 3.12 7.50 14.60
CA THR A 81 4.28 6.59 14.58
C THR A 81 3.97 5.27 13.90
N ALA A 82 2.71 4.83 13.91
CA ALA A 82 2.29 3.63 13.20
C ALA A 82 2.27 3.92 11.69
N GLN A 83 3.30 3.46 11.01
CA GLN A 83 3.49 3.70 9.58
C GLN A 83 3.91 2.41 8.89
N ARG A 84 3.32 2.14 7.72
CA ARG A 84 3.69 1.04 6.83
C ARG A 84 3.86 1.54 5.40
N VAL A 85 4.59 0.81 4.57
CA VAL A 85 4.82 1.18 3.17
C VAL A 85 4.26 0.13 2.22
N ILE A 86 3.66 0.60 1.13
CA ILE A 86 3.33 -0.20 -0.06
C ILE A 86 4.27 0.28 -1.17
N VAL A 87 4.96 -0.66 -1.81
CA VAL A 87 5.78 -0.36 -2.98
C VAL A 87 5.02 -0.77 -4.23
N ASN A 88 4.71 0.22 -5.07
CA ASN A 88 3.88 0.07 -6.26
C ASN A 88 4.72 0.11 -7.54
N ARG A 89 4.20 -0.49 -8.62
CA ARG A 89 4.82 -0.50 -9.95
C ARG A 89 6.18 -1.18 -9.98
N LEU A 90 6.29 -2.30 -9.30
CA LEU A 90 7.49 -3.14 -9.32
C LEU A 90 7.59 -3.89 -10.64
N ASN A 91 8.76 -3.78 -11.29
CA ASN A 91 9.07 -4.61 -12.46
C ASN A 91 10.10 -5.68 -12.08
N PRO A 92 9.69 -6.96 -12.04
CA PRO A 92 10.58 -8.06 -11.61
C PRO A 92 11.82 -8.21 -12.46
N ASP A 93 11.77 -7.83 -13.75
CA ASP A 93 12.90 -7.94 -14.65
C ASP A 93 13.95 -6.86 -14.33
N TYR A 94 13.53 -5.63 -14.08
CA TYR A 94 14.43 -4.56 -13.67
C TYR A 94 15.06 -4.83 -12.30
N ILE A 95 14.29 -5.38 -11.35
CA ILE A 95 14.83 -5.79 -10.05
C ILE A 95 15.92 -6.85 -10.22
N ARG A 96 15.69 -7.89 -11.05
CA ARG A 96 16.68 -8.95 -11.31
C ARG A 96 17.95 -8.44 -11.96
N ARG A 97 17.87 -7.38 -12.75
CA ARG A 97 19.04 -6.72 -13.40
C ARG A 97 19.72 -5.70 -12.49
N GLY A 98 19.16 -5.39 -11.33
CA GLY A 98 19.69 -4.36 -10.43
C GLY A 98 19.40 -2.93 -10.89
N GLU A 99 18.46 -2.75 -11.80
CA GLU A 99 18.05 -1.45 -12.37
C GLU A 99 16.89 -0.82 -11.59
N MET A 100 16.29 -1.55 -10.66
CA MET A 100 15.17 -1.12 -9.81
C MET A 100 15.35 -1.68 -8.39
N TYR A 101 15.02 -0.87 -7.39
CA TYR A 101 15.02 -1.33 -6.00
C TYR A 101 13.94 -2.37 -5.76
N ALA A 102 14.26 -3.43 -5.02
CA ALA A 102 13.27 -4.36 -4.50
C ALA A 102 12.44 -3.68 -3.39
N ALA A 103 11.20 -4.12 -3.20
CA ALA A 103 10.32 -3.54 -2.20
C ALA A 103 10.89 -3.58 -0.78
N GLN A 104 11.56 -4.68 -0.43
CA GLN A 104 12.22 -4.82 0.87
C GLN A 104 13.35 -3.79 1.07
N THR A 105 14.11 -3.48 0.01
CA THR A 105 15.14 -2.43 0.06
C THR A 105 14.52 -1.06 0.33
N VAL A 106 13.40 -0.75 -0.33
CA VAL A 106 12.66 0.50 -0.12
C VAL A 106 12.15 0.59 1.33
N ALA A 107 11.55 -0.48 1.83
CA ALA A 107 11.03 -0.54 3.20
C ALA A 107 12.14 -0.34 4.26
N LEU A 108 13.29 -0.97 4.06
CA LEU A 108 14.48 -0.79 4.92
C LEU A 108 15.02 0.65 4.86
N THR A 109 15.09 1.24 3.67
CA THR A 109 15.53 2.63 3.49
C THR A 109 14.62 3.63 4.21
N LEU A 110 13.32 3.37 4.21
CA LEU A 110 12.32 4.21 4.88
C LEU A 110 12.19 3.93 6.38
N ASP A 111 12.83 2.88 6.88
CA ASP A 111 12.67 2.39 8.26
C ASP A 111 11.18 2.14 8.58
N MET A 112 10.51 1.38 7.69
CA MET A 112 9.09 1.06 7.81
C MET A 112 8.80 -0.40 7.50
N PRO A 113 7.84 -1.02 8.20
CA PRO A 113 7.35 -2.34 7.82
C PRO A 113 6.73 -2.31 6.41
N LEU A 114 7.08 -3.31 5.60
CA LEU A 114 6.49 -3.51 4.28
C LEU A 114 5.08 -4.09 4.42
N LEU A 115 4.07 -3.33 4.02
CA LEU A 115 2.69 -3.78 4.01
C LEU A 115 2.40 -4.62 2.78
N GLY A 116 2.94 -4.25 1.63
CA GLY A 116 2.74 -4.98 0.40
C GLY A 116 3.53 -4.46 -0.79
N GLU A 117 3.51 -5.27 -1.82
CA GLU A 117 4.20 -5.05 -3.10
C GLU A 117 3.18 -5.21 -4.23
N ILE A 118 3.11 -4.24 -5.13
CA ILE A 118 2.23 -4.29 -6.30
C ILE A 118 3.11 -4.28 -7.55
N PRO A 119 3.05 -5.32 -8.38
CA PRO A 119 3.80 -5.35 -9.61
C PRO A 119 3.21 -4.39 -10.65
N GLU A 120 4.02 -3.99 -11.61
CA GLU A 120 3.53 -3.33 -12.81
C GLU A 120 2.63 -4.30 -13.58
N ASP A 121 1.37 -3.92 -13.82
CA ASP A 121 0.34 -4.80 -14.34
C ASP A 121 -0.55 -4.03 -15.33
N ALA A 122 -0.59 -4.52 -16.57
CA ALA A 122 -1.39 -3.92 -17.64
C ALA A 122 -2.90 -4.00 -17.36
N GLU A 123 -3.36 -5.01 -16.60
CA GLU A 123 -4.77 -5.18 -16.27
C GLU A 123 -5.27 -4.08 -15.31
N ILE A 124 -4.40 -3.62 -14.38
CA ILE A 124 -4.72 -2.44 -13.54
C ILE A 124 -4.97 -1.23 -14.42
N TYR A 125 -4.08 -0.99 -15.40
CA TYR A 125 -4.23 0.15 -16.30
C TYR A 125 -5.47 0.01 -17.18
N ARG A 126 -5.75 -1.19 -17.70
CA ARG A 126 -6.94 -1.48 -18.51
C ARG A 126 -8.23 -1.26 -17.72
N ALA A 127 -8.31 -1.77 -16.48
CA ALA A 127 -9.45 -1.54 -15.61
C ALA A 127 -9.73 -0.05 -15.38
N LEU A 128 -8.68 0.74 -15.14
CA LEU A 128 -8.80 2.20 -14.98
C LEU A 128 -9.35 2.88 -16.25
N LEU A 129 -8.86 2.50 -17.44
CA LEU A 129 -9.35 3.06 -18.72
C LEU A 129 -10.83 2.75 -18.96
N HIS A 130 -11.30 1.61 -18.51
CA HIS A 130 -12.69 1.16 -18.68
C HIS A 130 -13.58 1.52 -17.49
N HIS A 131 -13.08 2.27 -16.50
CA HIS A 131 -13.81 2.60 -15.27
C HIS A 131 -14.33 1.36 -14.52
N GLN A 132 -13.59 0.27 -14.60
CA GLN A 132 -13.89 -1.00 -13.94
C GLN A 132 -13.06 -1.15 -12.66
N SER A 133 -13.57 -1.94 -11.72
CA SER A 133 -12.79 -2.29 -10.54
C SER A 133 -11.68 -3.29 -10.91
N VAL A 134 -10.46 -3.01 -10.47
CA VAL A 134 -9.34 -3.97 -10.60
C VAL A 134 -9.67 -5.32 -9.94
N MET A 135 -10.56 -5.31 -8.95
CA MET A 135 -10.94 -6.52 -8.21
C MET A 135 -11.86 -7.47 -8.99
N GLU A 136 -12.44 -7.04 -10.11
CA GLU A 136 -13.29 -7.85 -10.98
C GLU A 136 -12.49 -8.77 -11.92
N GLY A 137 -11.22 -8.46 -12.19
CA GLY A 137 -10.34 -9.24 -13.05
C GLY A 137 -9.49 -10.25 -12.28
N GLU A 138 -8.70 -11.02 -13.03
CA GLU A 138 -7.66 -11.90 -12.49
C GLU A 138 -6.29 -11.43 -12.97
N SER A 139 -5.45 -10.95 -12.07
CA SER A 139 -4.10 -10.52 -12.38
C SER A 139 -3.20 -10.55 -11.14
N GLU A 140 -1.89 -10.48 -11.33
CA GLU A 140 -0.96 -10.39 -10.20
C GLU A 140 -1.14 -9.09 -9.42
N GLY A 141 -1.46 -7.99 -10.08
CA GLY A 141 -1.76 -6.71 -9.44
C GLY A 141 -3.01 -6.79 -8.57
N ARG A 142 -4.08 -7.40 -9.07
CA ARG A 142 -5.29 -7.68 -8.28
C ARG A 142 -4.98 -8.54 -7.06
N ASN A 143 -4.21 -9.62 -7.24
CA ASN A 143 -3.83 -10.52 -6.15
C ASN A 143 -2.96 -9.81 -5.10
N ALA A 144 -2.08 -8.91 -5.53
CA ALA A 144 -1.28 -8.08 -4.65
C ALA A 144 -2.16 -7.14 -3.79
N ILE A 145 -3.14 -6.47 -4.40
CA ILE A 145 -4.09 -5.59 -3.69
C ILE A 145 -4.92 -6.40 -2.69
N ALA A 146 -5.40 -7.59 -3.07
CA ALA A 146 -6.14 -8.48 -2.17
C ALA A 146 -5.30 -8.90 -0.96
N ARG A 147 -4.04 -9.28 -1.16
CA ARG A 147 -3.10 -9.60 -0.06
C ARG A 147 -2.90 -8.40 0.88
N ILE A 148 -2.73 -7.19 0.32
CA ILE A 148 -2.60 -5.97 1.11
C ILE A 148 -3.85 -5.74 1.95
N ALA A 149 -5.03 -5.88 1.38
CA ALA A 149 -6.28 -5.73 2.10
C ALA A 149 -6.38 -6.73 3.27
N LEU A 150 -6.06 -8.00 3.05
CA LEU A 150 -6.01 -9.00 4.13
C LEU A 150 -5.03 -8.61 5.23
N ARG A 151 -3.81 -8.19 4.89
CA ARG A 151 -2.80 -7.73 5.86
C ARG A 151 -3.20 -6.46 6.63
N MET A 152 -4.15 -5.70 6.13
CA MET A 152 -4.70 -4.52 6.82
C MET A 152 -5.86 -4.86 7.76
N THR A 153 -6.61 -5.91 7.45
CA THR A 153 -7.90 -6.18 8.09
C THR A 153 -7.91 -7.43 8.96
N THR A 154 -6.86 -8.25 8.89
CA THR A 154 -6.75 -9.47 9.68
C THR A 154 -5.41 -9.56 10.39
N ASP A 155 -5.34 -10.38 11.44
CA ASP A 155 -4.09 -10.74 12.12
C ASP A 155 -3.40 -11.95 11.46
N GLU A 156 -3.88 -12.39 10.29
CA GLU A 156 -3.29 -13.50 9.57
C GLU A 156 -1.91 -13.15 9.01
N ASP A 157 -0.97 -14.07 9.12
CA ASP A 157 0.35 -13.94 8.50
C ASP A 157 0.25 -14.22 6.99
N VAL A 158 -0.17 -13.21 6.24
CA VAL A 158 -0.25 -13.27 4.78
C VAL A 158 1.14 -13.02 4.19
N PRO A 159 1.76 -14.03 3.55
CA PRO A 159 3.12 -13.91 3.05
C PRO A 159 3.22 -12.88 1.91
N LEU A 160 4.33 -12.14 1.90
CA LEU A 160 4.67 -11.26 0.80
C LEU A 160 5.26 -12.07 -0.37
N PRO A 161 4.90 -11.74 -1.61
CA PRO A 161 5.57 -12.29 -2.77
C PRO A 161 6.96 -11.69 -2.88
N GLU A 162 7.95 -12.47 -3.25
CA GLU A 162 9.32 -11.99 -3.46
C GLU A 162 9.53 -11.68 -4.95
N TYR A 163 9.07 -10.52 -5.43
CA TYR A 163 9.28 -10.10 -6.81
C TYR A 163 10.77 -9.85 -7.09
N GLY A 164 11.28 -10.48 -8.14
CA GLY A 164 12.66 -10.29 -8.62
C GLY A 164 13.75 -11.07 -7.90
N GLN A 165 13.46 -11.76 -6.82
CA GLN A 165 14.44 -12.68 -6.23
C GLN A 165 14.64 -13.92 -7.14
N LYS A 166 15.88 -14.32 -7.37
CA LYS A 166 16.18 -15.61 -8.01
C LYS A 166 15.76 -16.70 -7.05
N ARG A 167 14.61 -17.33 -7.31
CA ARG A 167 14.20 -18.51 -6.54
C ARG A 167 15.35 -19.53 -6.63
N THR A 168 15.93 -19.88 -5.49
CA THR A 168 16.91 -20.94 -5.41
C THR A 168 16.29 -22.24 -5.90
N LEU A 169 17.09 -23.13 -6.51
CA LEU A 169 16.64 -24.45 -7.00
C LEU A 169 15.85 -25.22 -5.93
N PHE A 170 16.21 -25.07 -4.67
CA PHE A 170 15.50 -25.65 -3.52
C PHE A 170 14.05 -25.13 -3.37
N GLN A 171 13.82 -23.82 -3.50
CA GLN A 171 12.48 -23.25 -3.39
C GLN A 171 11.55 -23.69 -4.55
N ARG A 172 12.13 -23.92 -5.75
CA ARG A 172 11.39 -24.48 -6.91
C ARG A 172 10.97 -25.94 -6.70
N LEU A 173 11.78 -26.73 -6.01
CA LEU A 173 11.50 -28.14 -5.70
C LEU A 173 10.41 -28.30 -4.63
N PHE A 174 10.42 -27.47 -3.58
CA PHE A 174 9.43 -27.54 -2.51
C PHE A 174 8.03 -27.10 -2.95
N GLN A 175 7.90 -26.13 -3.86
CA GLN A 175 6.58 -25.73 -4.38
C GLN A 175 5.98 -26.74 -5.36
N ARG A 176 6.82 -27.48 -6.11
CA ARG A 176 6.32 -28.60 -6.92
C ARG A 176 5.73 -29.72 -6.07
N ARG A 177 6.27 -30.00 -4.89
CA ARG A 177 5.69 -30.97 -3.94
C ARG A 177 4.33 -30.53 -3.41
N LYS A 178 4.15 -29.28 -2.99
CA LYS A 178 2.85 -28.78 -2.51
C LYS A 178 1.75 -28.81 -3.59
N LYS A 179 2.06 -28.52 -4.85
CA LYS A 179 1.09 -28.62 -5.97
C LYS A 179 0.78 -30.07 -6.38
N GLY A 180 1.61 -31.03 -6.02
CA GLY A 180 1.40 -32.47 -6.28
C GLY A 180 0.41 -33.09 -5.29
N ASP A 181 0.45 -32.66 -4.03
CA ASP A 181 -0.41 -33.23 -2.98
C ASP A 181 -1.87 -32.72 -3.04
N GLU A 182 -2.10 -31.51 -3.60
CA GLU A 182 -3.48 -31.00 -3.79
C GLU A 182 -4.25 -31.69 -4.95
N LYS A 183 -3.57 -32.44 -5.82
CA LYS A 183 -4.23 -33.17 -6.92
C LYS A 183 -4.63 -34.61 -6.59
N HIS A 184 -4.31 -35.12 -5.40
CA HIS A 184 -4.64 -36.47 -4.97
C HIS A 184 -5.71 -36.55 -3.88
N VAL A 185 -6.35 -35.44 -3.55
CA VAL A 185 -7.53 -35.40 -2.67
C VAL A 185 -8.70 -34.86 -3.48
N ARG A 186 -9.22 -35.72 -4.36
CA ARG A 186 -10.58 -35.67 -4.92
C ARG A 186 -11.05 -37.09 -5.18
#